data_5f0627dd7c5b6e0e2c13ba8c5b848bd3
#
_entry.id   5f0627dd7c5b6e0e2c13ba8c5b848bd3
#
_cell.length_a   1.000
_cell.length_b   1.000
_cell.length_c   1.000
_cell.angle_alpha   90.00
_cell.angle_beta   90.00
_cell.angle_gamma   90.00
#
_symmetry.space_group_name_H-M   'P 1'
#
loop_
_entity.id
_entity.type
_entity.pdbx_description
1 polymer ?
#
loop_
_entity_poly.entity_id
_entity_poly.type
_entity_poly.pdbx_seq_one_letter_code
_entity_poly.pdbx_strand_id
1 'polypeptide(L)'
;MGLWVPVEDALAEESGLLAGRPVCHSAWMSIFDDLGAEQERLEKILSGLDEAQWGWVSAAQGWTIADVVLHLAQSEEAAAATATHGNLRGGLGVVAGETMDARADAAVRMERAAPAEVFARWQRARQASLAAMRAADPDLPVQWMVGTLKPATLATTRLAEHWAHGLDIAGPLGADFPDTARLRHIAWLAHRTLPYALSVAGEPAAPVRCELTAPDGEQVWRFGPPDAESAITGAAGEFCRVAAQRLDPARSGLAASGPHGAAALRLVRTYAA
;
A
#
# COMPACT_ATOMS: atom_id res chain seq x y z
N MET A 1 -17.37 -24.27 -6.71
CA MET A 1 -18.28 -23.14 -7.01
C MET A 1 -18.25 -22.26 -5.77
N GLY A 2 -17.17 -21.45 -5.65
CA GLY A 2 -16.91 -20.57 -4.51
C GLY A 2 -17.66 -19.27 -4.73
N LEU A 3 -18.50 -18.88 -3.80
CA LEU A 3 -19.18 -17.59 -3.76
C LEU A 3 -18.14 -16.50 -3.59
N TRP A 4 -17.89 -15.80 -4.68
CA TRP A 4 -17.14 -14.55 -4.70
C TRP A 4 -18.03 -13.49 -4.02
N VAL A 5 -17.68 -13.09 -2.80
CA VAL A 5 -18.32 -11.95 -2.13
C VAL A 5 -17.59 -10.71 -2.65
N PRO A 6 -18.28 -9.78 -3.35
CA PRO A 6 -17.65 -8.53 -3.79
C PRO A 6 -17.11 -7.76 -2.59
N VAL A 7 -15.91 -7.22 -2.73
CA VAL A 7 -15.27 -6.37 -1.71
C VAL A 7 -16.15 -5.16 -1.34
N GLU A 8 -17.12 -4.82 -2.18
CA GLU A 8 -18.07 -3.71 -2.01
C GLU A 8 -19.04 -3.89 -0.83
N ASP A 9 -19.54 -5.10 -0.55
CA ASP A 9 -20.52 -5.32 0.54
C ASP A 9 -19.89 -5.19 1.93
N ALA A 10 -18.60 -5.39 2.05
CA ALA A 10 -17.85 -5.12 3.28
C ALA A 10 -17.57 -3.61 3.50
N LEU A 11 -17.85 -2.74 2.51
CA LEU A 11 -17.56 -1.31 2.56
C LEU A 11 -18.77 -0.45 3.01
N ALA A 12 -19.98 -1.00 3.05
CA ALA A 12 -21.22 -0.22 3.22
C ALA A 12 -21.63 0.04 4.69
N GLU A 13 -21.16 -0.75 5.65
CA GLU A 13 -21.73 -0.72 7.01
C GLU A 13 -21.10 0.28 8.00
N GLU A 14 -19.97 0.93 7.71
CA GLU A 14 -19.37 1.88 8.65
C GLU A 14 -19.71 3.37 8.46
N SER A 15 -20.56 3.72 7.50
CA SER A 15 -20.98 5.12 7.31
C SER A 15 -21.98 5.63 8.36
N GLY A 16 -22.49 4.76 9.25
CA GLY A 16 -23.60 5.03 10.17
C GLY A 16 -23.24 5.41 11.60
N LEU A 17 -22.00 5.29 12.07
CA LEU A 17 -21.68 5.36 13.51
C LEU A 17 -20.85 6.57 13.98
N LEU A 18 -20.71 7.63 13.16
CA LEU A 18 -20.00 8.87 13.55
C LEU A 18 -20.90 10.12 13.63
N ALA A 19 -22.17 9.95 13.97
CA ALA A 19 -23.03 11.08 14.33
C ALA A 19 -22.93 11.34 15.85
N GLY A 20 -22.01 12.19 16.27
CA GLY A 20 -22.05 12.72 17.64
C GLY A 20 -20.72 13.00 18.31
N ARG A 21 -19.97 13.99 17.79
CA ARG A 21 -19.17 14.98 18.55
C ARG A 21 -18.41 15.85 17.56
N PRO A 22 -18.36 17.18 17.72
CA PRO A 22 -17.44 18.01 16.94
C PRO A 22 -16.03 17.71 17.44
N VAL A 23 -15.34 16.80 16.75
CA VAL A 23 -13.91 16.64 16.92
C VAL A 23 -13.27 17.83 16.25
N CYS A 24 -12.48 18.60 17.00
CA CYS A 24 -11.58 19.60 16.46
C CYS A 24 -10.97 19.07 15.14
N HIS A 25 -11.27 19.74 14.05
CA HIS A 25 -10.61 19.54 12.76
C HIS A 25 -9.16 20.05 12.88
N SER A 26 -8.31 19.29 13.56
CA SER A 26 -6.88 19.34 13.25
C SER A 26 -6.76 18.72 11.86
N ALA A 27 -6.33 19.54 10.89
CA ALA A 27 -6.32 19.26 9.47
C ALA A 27 -5.73 17.86 9.19
N TRP A 28 -6.58 16.85 9.05
CA TRP A 28 -6.21 15.59 8.44
C TRP A 28 -5.94 15.91 6.97
N MET A 29 -4.69 15.79 6.55
CA MET A 29 -4.36 15.84 5.14
C MET A 29 -5.18 14.77 4.42
N SER A 30 -5.68 15.07 3.24
CA SER A 30 -6.39 14.07 2.44
C SER A 30 -5.41 12.95 2.07
N ILE A 31 -5.92 11.74 1.80
CA ILE A 31 -5.08 10.63 1.30
C ILE A 31 -4.26 11.06 0.07
N PHE A 32 -4.79 11.95 -0.75
CA PHE A 32 -4.10 12.46 -1.94
C PHE A 32 -2.93 13.39 -1.57
N ASP A 33 -3.05 14.15 -0.50
CA ASP A 33 -1.97 15.01 0.01
C ASP A 33 -0.90 14.16 0.69
N ASP A 34 -1.30 13.13 1.45
CA ASP A 34 -0.40 12.18 2.09
C ASP A 34 0.37 11.33 1.06
N LEU A 35 -0.28 10.92 -0.03
CA LEU A 35 0.39 10.26 -1.15
C LEU A 35 1.41 11.20 -1.81
N GLY A 36 1.02 12.44 -2.09
CA GLY A 36 1.93 13.46 -2.65
C GLY A 36 3.15 13.66 -1.77
N ALA A 37 2.96 13.81 -0.46
CA ALA A 37 4.04 13.98 0.50
C ALA A 37 4.98 12.75 0.60
N GLU A 38 4.46 11.52 0.46
CA GLU A 38 5.29 10.32 0.43
C GLU A 38 6.09 10.22 -0.87
N GLN A 39 5.50 10.57 -2.00
CA GLN A 39 6.19 10.65 -3.29
C GLN A 39 7.28 11.72 -3.30
N GLU A 40 7.03 12.90 -2.72
CA GLU A 40 8.03 13.97 -2.57
C GLU A 40 9.20 13.55 -1.67
N ARG A 41 8.91 12.79 -0.61
CA ARG A 41 9.94 12.24 0.26
C ARG A 41 10.86 11.28 -0.48
N LEU A 42 10.31 10.39 -1.30
CA LEU A 42 11.09 9.48 -2.14
C LEU A 42 11.89 10.28 -3.19
N GLU A 43 11.28 11.30 -3.82
CA GLU A 43 11.96 12.16 -4.79
C GLU A 43 13.22 12.82 -4.21
N LYS A 44 13.17 13.29 -2.96
CA LYS A 44 14.34 13.88 -2.29
C LYS A 44 15.51 12.90 -2.18
N ILE A 45 15.24 11.63 -1.88
CA ILE A 45 16.27 10.60 -1.85
C ILE A 45 16.82 10.37 -3.26
N LEU A 46 15.96 10.15 -4.23
CA LEU A 46 16.34 9.82 -5.61
C LEU A 46 17.10 10.95 -6.30
N SER A 47 16.76 12.22 -6.02
CA SER A 47 17.45 13.39 -6.57
C SER A 47 18.89 13.54 -6.09
N GLY A 48 19.22 12.94 -4.96
CA GLY A 48 20.57 12.97 -4.39
C GLY A 48 21.47 11.83 -4.86
N LEU A 49 20.97 10.89 -5.68
CA LEU A 49 21.73 9.72 -6.11
C LEU A 49 22.70 10.08 -7.24
N ASP A 50 23.91 9.54 -7.15
CA ASP A 50 24.82 9.49 -8.28
C ASP A 50 24.47 8.35 -9.24
N GLU A 51 25.12 8.33 -10.41
CA GLU A 51 24.84 7.34 -11.47
C GLU A 51 25.07 5.89 -11.02
N ALA A 52 26.09 5.66 -10.19
CA ALA A 52 26.42 4.32 -9.69
C ALA A 52 25.37 3.80 -8.70
N GLN A 53 24.84 4.67 -7.84
CA GLN A 53 23.86 4.32 -6.83
C GLN A 53 22.54 3.84 -7.44
N TRP A 54 22.15 4.33 -8.61
CA TRP A 54 20.98 3.83 -9.33
C TRP A 54 21.10 2.34 -9.71
N GLY A 55 22.33 1.84 -9.91
CA GLY A 55 22.62 0.44 -10.16
C GLY A 55 22.76 -0.43 -8.91
N TRP A 56 22.71 0.13 -7.70
CA TRP A 56 22.84 -0.67 -6.48
C TRP A 56 21.64 -1.61 -6.31
N VAL A 57 21.92 -2.79 -5.74
CA VAL A 57 20.89 -3.77 -5.41
C VAL A 57 19.99 -3.18 -4.32
N SER A 58 18.68 -3.15 -4.59
CA SER A 58 17.68 -2.72 -3.62
C SER A 58 17.34 -3.85 -2.62
N ALA A 59 16.54 -3.57 -1.62
CA ALA A 59 16.02 -4.62 -0.75
C ALA A 59 14.88 -5.44 -1.41
N ALA A 60 14.31 -4.98 -2.53
CA ALA A 60 13.41 -5.77 -3.34
C ALA A 60 14.21 -6.82 -4.13
N GLN A 61 13.96 -8.10 -3.85
CA GLN A 61 14.77 -9.20 -4.37
C GLN A 61 14.86 -9.20 -5.91
N GLY A 62 16.08 -9.20 -6.43
CA GLY A 62 16.36 -9.26 -7.87
C GLY A 62 16.29 -7.93 -8.61
N TRP A 63 16.01 -6.82 -7.90
CA TRP A 63 15.89 -5.49 -8.49
C TRP A 63 16.98 -4.53 -8.01
N THR A 64 17.44 -3.68 -8.90
CA THR A 64 18.24 -2.49 -8.60
C THR A 64 17.33 -1.35 -8.13
N ILE A 65 17.91 -0.26 -7.62
CA ILE A 65 17.17 0.97 -7.29
C ILE A 65 16.43 1.49 -8.53
N ALA A 66 17.07 1.49 -9.70
CA ALA A 66 16.42 1.89 -10.96
C ALA A 66 15.24 1.00 -11.31
N ASP A 67 15.33 -0.31 -11.09
CA ASP A 67 14.23 -1.26 -11.35
C ASP A 67 13.03 -0.98 -10.44
N VAL A 68 13.26 -0.68 -9.16
CA VAL A 68 12.20 -0.30 -8.22
C VAL A 68 11.49 0.98 -8.65
N VAL A 69 12.25 2.00 -9.06
CA VAL A 69 11.67 3.26 -9.53
C VAL A 69 10.90 3.08 -10.84
N LEU A 70 11.40 2.22 -11.73
CA LEU A 70 10.69 1.87 -12.97
C LEU A 70 9.36 1.16 -12.67
N HIS A 71 9.35 0.21 -11.74
CA HIS A 71 8.12 -0.43 -11.27
C HIS A 71 7.11 0.59 -10.71
N LEU A 72 7.57 1.53 -9.89
CA LEU A 72 6.71 2.60 -9.39
C LEU A 72 6.16 3.46 -10.53
N ALA A 73 6.97 3.79 -11.55
CA ALA A 73 6.50 4.53 -12.72
C ALA A 73 5.39 3.79 -13.47
N GLN A 74 5.61 2.50 -13.79
CA GLN A 74 4.64 1.65 -14.49
C GLN A 74 3.33 1.53 -13.72
N SER A 75 3.41 1.36 -12.40
CA SER A 75 2.23 1.24 -11.56
C SER A 75 1.46 2.56 -11.40
N GLU A 76 2.14 3.70 -11.41
CA GLU A 76 1.50 5.02 -11.44
C GLU A 76 0.85 5.32 -12.81
N GLU A 77 1.45 4.90 -13.91
CA GLU A 77 0.85 4.99 -15.24
C GLU A 77 -0.44 4.17 -15.33
N ALA A 78 -0.45 2.96 -14.77
CA ALA A 78 -1.65 2.14 -14.67
C ALA A 78 -2.73 2.80 -13.81
N ALA A 79 -2.35 3.41 -12.66
CA ALA A 79 -3.27 4.12 -11.79
C ALA A 79 -3.87 5.36 -12.48
N ALA A 80 -3.06 6.14 -13.21
CA ALA A 80 -3.55 7.27 -14.00
C ALA A 80 -4.54 6.83 -15.08
N ALA A 81 -4.20 5.77 -15.82
CA ALA A 81 -5.06 5.24 -16.89
C ALA A 81 -6.42 4.77 -16.35
N THR A 82 -6.43 4.03 -15.26
CA THR A 82 -7.67 3.52 -14.68
C THR A 82 -8.52 4.63 -14.05
N ALA A 83 -7.91 5.60 -13.37
CA ALA A 83 -8.61 6.74 -12.80
C ALA A 83 -9.26 7.63 -13.89
N THR A 84 -8.62 7.71 -15.08
CA THR A 84 -9.12 8.53 -16.19
C THR A 84 -10.18 7.79 -17.03
N HIS A 85 -10.03 6.49 -17.23
CA HIS A 85 -10.83 5.72 -18.19
C HIS A 85 -11.71 4.64 -17.57
N GLY A 86 -11.66 4.45 -16.24
CA GLY A 86 -12.41 3.43 -15.51
C GLY A 86 -11.92 1.99 -15.73
N ASN A 87 -10.86 1.78 -16.53
CA ASN A 87 -10.31 0.47 -16.82
C ASN A 87 -8.77 0.50 -16.94
N LEU A 88 -8.15 -0.65 -16.68
CA LEU A 88 -6.70 -0.84 -16.86
C LEU A 88 -6.38 -0.85 -18.37
N ARG A 89 -5.71 0.20 -18.84
CA ARG A 89 -5.19 0.28 -20.20
C ARG A 89 -3.67 0.39 -20.16
N GLY A 90 -2.98 -0.59 -20.75
CA GLY A 90 -1.51 -0.61 -20.80
C GLY A 90 -0.82 -1.06 -19.51
N GLY A 91 0.49 -1.05 -19.48
CA GLY A 91 1.32 -1.35 -18.32
C GLY A 91 1.15 -2.78 -17.79
N LEU A 92 1.10 -2.92 -16.48
CA LEU A 92 1.07 -4.21 -15.76
C LEU A 92 -0.08 -5.15 -16.16
N GLY A 93 -1.17 -4.64 -16.74
CA GLY A 93 -2.32 -5.46 -17.17
C GLY A 93 -2.09 -6.28 -18.45
N VAL A 94 -1.02 -6.02 -19.20
CA VAL A 94 -0.76 -6.62 -20.53
C VAL A 94 0.33 -7.69 -20.47
N VAL A 95 1.15 -7.72 -19.42
CA VAL A 95 2.29 -8.62 -19.32
C VAL A 95 1.85 -9.99 -18.78
N ALA A 96 2.25 -11.05 -19.47
CA ALA A 96 1.98 -12.43 -19.06
C ALA A 96 2.79 -12.82 -17.83
N GLY A 97 2.16 -13.51 -16.89
CA GLY A 97 2.78 -14.06 -15.68
C GLY A 97 1.73 -14.76 -14.82
N GLU A 98 2.15 -15.77 -14.08
CA GLU A 98 1.25 -16.55 -13.21
C GLU A 98 0.86 -15.78 -11.94
N THR A 99 1.77 -14.94 -11.43
CA THR A 99 1.56 -14.12 -10.24
C THR A 99 1.74 -12.64 -10.55
N MET A 100 1.26 -11.76 -9.67
CA MET A 100 1.46 -10.32 -9.81
C MET A 100 2.94 -9.95 -9.78
N ASP A 101 3.73 -10.59 -8.92
CA ASP A 101 5.18 -10.37 -8.82
C ASP A 101 5.89 -10.77 -10.12
N ALA A 102 5.54 -11.91 -10.71
CA ALA A 102 6.12 -12.34 -11.99
C ALA A 102 5.79 -11.37 -13.14
N ARG A 103 4.57 -10.81 -13.14
CA ARG A 103 4.17 -9.79 -14.13
C ARG A 103 4.94 -8.49 -13.94
N ALA A 104 5.09 -8.04 -12.70
CA ALA A 104 5.86 -6.84 -12.39
C ALA A 104 7.33 -7.00 -12.79
N ASP A 105 7.96 -8.14 -12.46
CA ASP A 105 9.34 -8.43 -12.85
C ASP A 105 9.53 -8.48 -14.37
N ALA A 106 8.61 -9.12 -15.08
CA ALA A 106 8.64 -9.15 -16.54
C ALA A 106 8.49 -7.75 -17.16
N ALA A 107 7.57 -6.93 -16.66
CA ALA A 107 7.37 -5.55 -17.12
C ALA A 107 8.62 -4.68 -16.90
N VAL A 108 9.22 -4.78 -15.73
CA VAL A 108 10.46 -4.06 -15.41
C VAL A 108 11.59 -4.48 -16.34
N ARG A 109 11.80 -5.78 -16.53
CA ARG A 109 12.87 -6.29 -17.42
C ARG A 109 12.70 -5.85 -18.88
N MET A 110 11.47 -5.77 -19.36
CA MET A 110 11.18 -5.37 -20.74
C MET A 110 11.42 -3.89 -21.01
N GLU A 111 11.32 -3.05 -19.99
CA GLU A 111 11.33 -1.59 -20.16
C GLU A 111 12.50 -0.90 -19.43
N ARG A 112 13.52 -1.65 -19.05
CA ARG A 112 14.75 -1.07 -18.46
C ARG A 112 15.31 0.02 -19.37
N ALA A 113 15.67 1.16 -18.76
CA ALA A 113 16.20 2.32 -19.44
C ALA A 113 17.29 3.00 -18.58
N ALA A 114 17.89 4.06 -19.11
CA ALA A 114 18.87 4.83 -18.35
C ALA A 114 18.24 5.46 -17.09
N PRO A 115 18.95 5.56 -15.95
CA PRO A 115 18.42 6.09 -14.70
C PRO A 115 17.71 7.43 -14.83
N ALA A 116 18.27 8.36 -15.61
CA ALA A 116 17.66 9.67 -15.83
C ALA A 116 16.29 9.59 -16.54
N GLU A 117 16.14 8.66 -17.47
CA GLU A 117 14.87 8.41 -18.18
C GLU A 117 13.83 7.78 -17.25
N VAL A 118 14.25 6.80 -16.44
CA VAL A 118 13.41 6.14 -15.43
C VAL A 118 12.93 7.16 -14.41
N PHE A 119 13.81 8.00 -13.88
CA PHE A 119 13.46 9.03 -12.90
C PHE A 119 12.48 10.05 -13.48
N ALA A 120 12.75 10.57 -14.68
CA ALA A 120 11.84 11.51 -15.35
C ALA A 120 10.47 10.87 -15.67
N ARG A 121 10.43 9.57 -16.03
CA ARG A 121 9.20 8.82 -16.27
C ARG A 121 8.38 8.73 -14.97
N TRP A 122 9.02 8.33 -13.87
CA TRP A 122 8.35 8.24 -12.58
C TRP A 122 7.81 9.60 -12.12
N GLN A 123 8.57 10.68 -12.25
CA GLN A 123 8.12 12.04 -11.90
C GLN A 123 6.84 12.43 -12.68
N ARG A 124 6.79 12.15 -13.98
CA ARG A 124 5.58 12.41 -14.79
C ARG A 124 4.42 11.50 -14.39
N ALA A 125 4.68 10.21 -14.19
CA ALA A 125 3.66 9.21 -13.87
C ALA A 125 2.98 9.52 -12.53
N ARG A 126 3.75 9.83 -11.45
CA ARG A 126 3.21 10.16 -10.14
C ARG A 126 2.35 11.43 -10.15
N GLN A 127 2.74 12.45 -10.92
CA GLN A 127 1.95 13.66 -11.06
C GLN A 127 0.65 13.40 -11.81
N ALA A 128 0.70 12.63 -12.89
CA ALA A 128 -0.47 12.29 -13.68
C ALA A 128 -1.46 11.43 -12.89
N SER A 129 -0.99 10.42 -12.16
CA SER A 129 -1.85 9.54 -11.35
C SER A 129 -2.55 10.29 -10.22
N LEU A 130 -1.80 11.11 -9.50
CA LEU A 130 -2.35 11.93 -8.41
C LEU A 130 -3.41 12.93 -8.93
N ALA A 131 -3.14 13.58 -10.06
CA ALA A 131 -4.09 14.49 -10.69
C ALA A 131 -5.36 13.75 -11.17
N ALA A 132 -5.20 12.58 -11.81
CA ALA A 132 -6.31 11.77 -12.29
C ALA A 132 -7.20 11.27 -11.13
N MET A 133 -6.60 10.74 -10.06
CA MET A 133 -7.35 10.28 -8.90
C MET A 133 -8.08 11.41 -8.15
N ARG A 134 -7.51 12.61 -8.11
CA ARG A 134 -8.19 13.80 -7.53
C ARG A 134 -9.35 14.29 -8.38
N ALA A 135 -9.27 14.13 -9.70
CA ALA A 135 -10.31 14.56 -10.63
C ALA A 135 -11.43 13.51 -10.82
N ALA A 136 -11.19 12.26 -10.46
CA ALA A 136 -12.15 11.18 -10.58
C ALA A 136 -13.36 11.39 -9.64
N ASP A 137 -14.54 10.90 -10.04
CA ASP A 137 -15.71 10.88 -9.18
C ASP A 137 -15.42 10.02 -7.94
N PRO A 138 -15.51 10.58 -6.73
CA PRO A 138 -15.13 9.90 -5.49
C PRO A 138 -16.00 8.66 -5.20
N ASP A 139 -17.18 8.59 -5.76
CA ASP A 139 -18.14 7.50 -5.53
C ASP A 139 -18.14 6.46 -6.65
N LEU A 140 -17.49 6.73 -7.77
CA LEU A 140 -17.42 5.81 -8.89
C LEU A 140 -16.18 4.92 -8.80
N PRO A 141 -16.33 3.60 -8.53
CA PRO A 141 -15.21 2.68 -8.49
C PRO A 141 -14.56 2.52 -9.87
N VAL A 142 -13.23 2.39 -9.86
CA VAL A 142 -12.43 2.13 -11.06
C VAL A 142 -11.81 0.73 -11.00
N GLN A 143 -11.62 0.11 -12.16
CA GLN A 143 -11.03 -1.23 -12.24
C GLN A 143 -9.58 -1.21 -11.76
N TRP A 144 -9.23 -2.11 -10.83
CA TRP A 144 -7.86 -2.33 -10.39
C TRP A 144 -7.50 -3.83 -10.50
N MET A 145 -6.29 -4.22 -10.15
CA MET A 145 -5.70 -5.55 -10.42
C MET A 145 -6.63 -6.74 -10.16
N VAL A 146 -7.30 -6.78 -9.02
CA VAL A 146 -8.16 -7.89 -8.60
C VAL A 146 -9.61 -7.49 -8.31
N GLY A 147 -10.03 -6.30 -8.73
CA GLY A 147 -11.39 -5.83 -8.47
C GLY A 147 -11.57 -4.37 -8.78
N THR A 148 -12.55 -3.74 -8.15
CA THR A 148 -12.79 -2.30 -8.27
C THR A 148 -12.45 -1.58 -6.98
N LEU A 149 -11.94 -0.38 -7.09
CA LEU A 149 -11.56 0.48 -5.94
C LEU A 149 -12.11 1.89 -6.15
N LYS A 150 -12.57 2.52 -5.08
CA LYS A 150 -12.81 3.97 -5.10
C LYS A 150 -11.48 4.71 -5.26
N PRO A 151 -11.45 5.90 -5.85
CA PRO A 151 -10.23 6.68 -6.07
C PRO A 151 -9.38 6.88 -4.81
N ALA A 152 -10.01 7.13 -3.66
CA ALA A 152 -9.30 7.25 -2.39
C ALA A 152 -8.64 5.95 -1.94
N THR A 153 -9.28 4.80 -2.17
CA THR A 153 -8.69 3.49 -1.86
C THR A 153 -7.54 3.17 -2.83
N LEU A 154 -7.68 3.52 -4.11
CA LEU A 154 -6.60 3.41 -5.08
C LEU A 154 -5.39 4.26 -4.65
N ALA A 155 -5.60 5.51 -4.23
CA ALA A 155 -4.54 6.36 -3.70
C ALA A 155 -3.87 5.74 -2.46
N THR A 156 -4.63 5.06 -1.59
CA THR A 156 -4.07 4.34 -0.43
C THR A 156 -3.17 3.19 -0.85
N THR A 157 -3.53 2.43 -1.89
CA THR A 157 -2.64 1.38 -2.42
C THR A 157 -1.35 1.98 -2.99
N ARG A 158 -1.43 3.13 -3.68
CA ARG A 158 -0.24 3.82 -4.22
C ARG A 158 0.67 4.33 -3.11
N LEU A 159 0.09 4.86 -2.02
CA LEU A 159 0.86 5.28 -0.84
C LEU A 159 1.58 4.09 -0.20
N ALA A 160 0.91 2.94 -0.05
CA ALA A 160 1.51 1.72 0.49
C ALA A 160 2.70 1.24 -0.36
N GLU A 161 2.57 1.28 -1.69
CA GLU A 161 3.63 0.91 -2.63
C GLU A 161 4.85 1.87 -2.53
N HIS A 162 4.59 3.19 -2.54
CA HIS A 162 5.69 4.17 -2.43
C HIS A 162 6.42 4.05 -1.09
N TRP A 163 5.70 3.80 0.00
CA TRP A 163 6.33 3.60 1.30
C TRP A 163 7.12 2.29 1.36
N ALA A 164 6.57 1.17 0.91
CA ALA A 164 7.24 -0.12 0.94
C ALA A 164 8.50 -0.13 0.07
N HIS A 165 8.40 0.40 -1.16
CA HIS A 165 9.54 0.53 -2.06
C HIS A 165 10.50 1.65 -1.66
N GLY A 166 10.01 2.66 -0.94
CA GLY A 166 10.87 3.64 -0.27
C GLY A 166 11.81 2.99 0.76
N LEU A 167 11.32 2.01 1.54
CA LEU A 167 12.16 1.20 2.42
C LEU A 167 13.18 0.36 1.64
N ASP A 168 12.75 -0.23 0.50
CA ASP A 168 13.62 -1.04 -0.34
C ASP A 168 14.78 -0.23 -0.95
N ILE A 169 14.58 1.06 -1.15
CA ILE A 169 15.59 2.00 -1.68
C ILE A 169 16.44 2.58 -0.55
N ALA A 170 15.81 3.08 0.50
CA ALA A 170 16.49 3.80 1.57
C ALA A 170 17.44 2.90 2.38
N GLY A 171 17.06 1.64 2.62
CA GLY A 171 17.86 0.70 3.40
C GLY A 171 19.29 0.51 2.86
N PRO A 172 19.47 0.07 1.60
CA PRO A 172 20.80 -0.09 1.00
C PRO A 172 21.62 1.21 0.90
N LEU A 173 20.94 2.35 0.78
CA LEU A 173 21.58 3.67 0.74
C LEU A 173 21.99 4.18 2.12
N GLY A 174 21.51 3.57 3.21
CA GLY A 174 21.65 4.12 4.55
C GLY A 174 20.92 5.46 4.73
N ALA A 175 19.92 5.73 3.88
CA ALA A 175 19.15 6.97 3.93
C ALA A 175 18.10 6.92 5.05
N ASP A 176 17.86 8.05 5.71
CA ASP A 176 16.85 8.18 6.75
C ASP A 176 15.44 8.08 6.14
N PHE A 177 14.65 7.12 6.63
CA PHE A 177 13.28 6.87 6.18
C PHE A 177 12.35 6.59 7.39
N PRO A 178 12.14 7.59 8.28
CA PRO A 178 11.38 7.41 9.52
C PRO A 178 9.90 7.15 9.26
N ASP A 179 9.27 6.44 10.18
CA ASP A 179 7.83 6.24 10.19
C ASP A 179 7.10 7.56 10.44
N THR A 180 5.97 7.76 9.76
CA THR A 180 5.16 8.97 9.85
C THR A 180 3.69 8.64 10.10
N ALA A 181 2.87 9.63 10.42
CA ALA A 181 1.43 9.45 10.62
C ALA A 181 0.70 8.93 9.36
N ARG A 182 1.31 9.03 8.16
CA ARG A 182 0.79 8.45 6.92
C ARG A 182 0.63 6.94 6.96
N LEU A 183 1.38 6.25 7.84
CA LEU A 183 1.22 4.82 8.09
C LEU A 183 -0.19 4.43 8.52
N ARG A 184 -1.00 5.36 9.02
CA ARG A 184 -2.39 5.07 9.35
C ARG A 184 -3.20 4.57 8.15
N HIS A 185 -2.96 5.12 6.97
CA HIS A 185 -3.61 4.68 5.73
C HIS A 185 -3.17 3.25 5.36
N ILE A 186 -1.89 2.96 5.55
CA ILE A 186 -1.34 1.62 5.24
C ILE A 186 -1.86 0.58 6.24
N ALA A 187 -1.89 0.93 7.54
CA ALA A 187 -2.45 0.06 8.57
C ALA A 187 -3.96 -0.20 8.34
N TRP A 188 -4.71 0.84 7.94
CA TRP A 188 -6.11 0.68 7.55
C TRP A 188 -6.25 -0.26 6.35
N LEU A 189 -5.45 -0.09 5.30
CA LEU A 189 -5.47 -0.95 4.11
C LEU A 189 -5.17 -2.41 4.48
N ALA A 190 -4.12 -2.63 5.27
CA ALA A 190 -3.72 -3.97 5.71
C ALA A 190 -4.81 -4.66 6.53
N HIS A 191 -5.45 -3.94 7.46
CA HIS A 191 -6.59 -4.46 8.21
C HIS A 191 -7.77 -4.77 7.27
N ARG A 192 -8.02 -3.93 6.30
CA ARG A 192 -9.14 -4.02 5.37
C ARG A 192 -9.03 -5.20 4.40
N THR A 193 -7.79 -5.57 4.01
CA THR A 193 -7.52 -6.71 3.13
C THR A 193 -7.42 -8.03 3.90
N LEU A 194 -7.42 -8.01 5.23
CA LEU A 194 -7.24 -9.20 6.06
C LEU A 194 -8.30 -10.29 5.83
N PRO A 195 -9.63 -9.97 5.71
CA PRO A 195 -10.64 -11.01 5.40
C PRO A 195 -10.37 -11.73 4.07
N TYR A 196 -9.90 -11.00 3.06
CA TYR A 196 -9.49 -11.58 1.78
C TYR A 196 -8.26 -12.49 1.95
N ALA A 197 -7.24 -12.03 2.66
CA ALA A 197 -6.03 -12.82 2.91
C ALA A 197 -6.32 -14.12 3.68
N LEU A 198 -7.20 -14.07 4.67
CA LEU A 198 -7.66 -15.25 5.39
C LEU A 198 -8.42 -16.22 4.45
N SER A 199 -9.34 -15.70 3.64
CA SER A 199 -10.11 -16.49 2.69
C SER A 199 -9.23 -17.22 1.67
N VAL A 200 -8.23 -16.53 1.10
CA VAL A 200 -7.28 -17.13 0.14
C VAL A 200 -6.46 -18.25 0.80
N ALA A 201 -6.13 -18.10 2.08
CA ALA A 201 -5.40 -19.11 2.85
C ALA A 201 -6.30 -20.26 3.36
N GLY A 202 -7.61 -20.24 3.11
CA GLY A 202 -8.54 -21.22 3.63
C GLY A 202 -8.81 -21.12 5.14
N GLU A 203 -8.43 -19.99 5.74
CA GLU A 203 -8.71 -19.70 7.15
C GLU A 203 -10.12 -19.10 7.30
N PRO A 204 -10.81 -19.35 8.43
CA PRO A 204 -12.11 -18.75 8.67
C PRO A 204 -12.07 -17.22 8.62
N ALA A 205 -13.04 -16.62 7.95
CA ALA A 205 -13.26 -15.19 8.03
C ALA A 205 -13.76 -14.86 9.45
N ALA A 206 -12.89 -14.23 10.24
CA ALA A 206 -13.19 -13.84 11.60
C ALA A 206 -12.82 -12.38 11.83
N PRO A 207 -13.60 -11.63 12.63
CA PRO A 207 -13.24 -10.27 12.96
C PRO A 207 -11.96 -10.24 13.80
N VAL A 208 -11.07 -9.34 13.42
CA VAL A 208 -9.80 -9.10 14.13
C VAL A 208 -9.71 -7.63 14.46
N ARG A 209 -9.44 -7.32 15.71
CA ARG A 209 -9.16 -5.95 16.17
C ARG A 209 -7.67 -5.67 16.05
N CYS A 210 -7.32 -4.48 15.57
CA CYS A 210 -5.95 -3.97 15.64
C CYS A 210 -5.89 -2.76 16.56
N GLU A 211 -4.93 -2.75 17.50
CA GLU A 211 -4.61 -1.61 18.36
C GLU A 211 -3.11 -1.29 18.19
N LEU A 212 -2.83 -0.25 17.43
CA LEU A 212 -1.50 0.06 16.96
C LEU A 212 -1.03 1.39 17.51
N THR A 213 0.12 1.39 18.20
CA THR A 213 0.77 2.62 18.65
C THR A 213 1.31 3.37 17.45
N ALA A 214 0.89 4.61 17.27
CA ALA A 214 1.32 5.49 16.19
C ALA A 214 2.82 5.83 16.29
N PRO A 215 3.44 6.30 15.19
CA PRO A 215 4.86 6.66 15.19
C PRO A 215 5.27 7.76 16.18
N ASP A 216 4.32 8.60 16.62
CA ASP A 216 4.55 9.61 17.67
C ASP A 216 4.67 9.01 19.09
N GLY A 217 4.30 7.74 19.25
CA GLY A 217 4.28 7.04 20.54
C GLY A 217 3.12 7.43 21.47
N GLU A 218 2.29 8.39 21.11
CA GLU A 218 1.23 8.94 21.94
C GLU A 218 -0.16 8.42 21.55
N GLN A 219 -0.44 8.37 20.24
CA GLN A 219 -1.73 7.94 19.72
C GLN A 219 -1.80 6.42 19.57
N VAL A 220 -3.00 5.87 19.77
CA VAL A 220 -3.32 4.48 19.45
C VAL A 220 -4.37 4.44 18.36
N TRP A 221 -4.03 3.88 17.23
CA TRP A 221 -4.96 3.66 16.13
C TRP A 221 -5.69 2.33 16.31
N ARG A 222 -7.01 2.38 16.14
CA ARG A 222 -7.87 1.21 16.32
C ARG A 222 -8.60 0.91 15.02
N PHE A 223 -8.61 -0.36 14.63
CA PHE A 223 -9.30 -0.87 13.45
C PHE A 223 -10.04 -2.15 13.83
N GLY A 224 -11.19 -2.37 13.21
CA GLY A 224 -12.05 -3.54 13.46
C GLY A 224 -12.98 -3.39 14.68
N PRO A 225 -13.86 -4.37 14.90
CA PRO A 225 -14.82 -4.33 15.99
C PRO A 225 -14.14 -4.32 17.36
N PRO A 226 -14.56 -3.46 18.28
CA PRO A 226 -13.91 -3.34 19.61
C PRO A 226 -14.07 -4.59 20.46
N ASP A 227 -15.09 -5.39 20.19
CA ASP A 227 -15.45 -6.64 20.87
C ASP A 227 -14.92 -7.90 20.17
N ALA A 228 -14.12 -7.76 19.12
CA ALA A 228 -13.50 -8.90 18.45
C ALA A 228 -12.65 -9.72 19.43
N GLU A 229 -12.87 -11.04 19.46
CA GLU A 229 -12.13 -11.97 20.30
C GLU A 229 -10.64 -12.06 19.93
N SER A 230 -10.34 -11.84 18.66
CA SER A 230 -8.97 -11.87 18.14
C SER A 230 -8.42 -10.45 17.98
N ALA A 231 -7.15 -10.27 18.36
CA ALA A 231 -6.50 -8.97 18.27
C ALA A 231 -5.04 -9.07 17.83
N ILE A 232 -4.58 -7.99 17.18
CA ILE A 232 -3.16 -7.70 16.91
C ILE A 232 -2.84 -6.37 17.59
N THR A 233 -1.76 -6.31 18.38
CA THR A 233 -1.35 -5.10 19.11
C THR A 233 0.15 -4.87 18.94
N GLY A 234 0.59 -3.60 18.98
CA GLY A 234 2.00 -3.22 18.91
C GLY A 234 2.25 -1.94 18.13
N ALA A 235 3.47 -1.75 17.65
CA ALA A 235 3.84 -0.56 16.89
C ALA A 235 3.25 -0.58 15.47
N ALA A 236 2.66 0.54 15.04
CA ALA A 236 2.07 0.67 13.71
C ALA A 236 3.11 0.47 12.59
N GLY A 237 4.35 0.94 12.79
CA GLY A 237 5.43 0.76 11.81
C GLY A 237 5.79 -0.70 11.58
N GLU A 238 5.83 -1.51 12.65
CA GLU A 238 6.07 -2.95 12.52
C GLU A 238 4.90 -3.66 11.84
N PHE A 239 3.66 -3.33 12.21
CA PHE A 239 2.47 -3.87 11.57
C PHE A 239 2.45 -3.59 10.07
N CYS A 240 2.75 -2.36 9.66
CA CYS A 240 2.83 -2.00 8.24
C CYS A 240 3.96 -2.74 7.52
N ARG A 241 5.13 -2.94 8.17
CA ARG A 241 6.25 -3.71 7.57
C ARG A 241 5.91 -5.19 7.43
N VAL A 242 5.23 -5.78 8.42
CA VAL A 242 4.74 -7.16 8.32
C VAL A 242 3.74 -7.27 7.16
N ALA A 243 2.78 -6.36 7.08
CA ALA A 243 1.77 -6.36 6.02
C ALA A 243 2.37 -6.11 4.62
N ALA A 244 3.43 -5.31 4.52
CA ALA A 244 4.17 -5.09 3.28
C ALA A 244 5.22 -6.17 2.99
N GLN A 245 5.32 -7.23 3.82
CA GLN A 245 6.30 -8.33 3.69
C GLN A 245 7.76 -7.85 3.79
N ARG A 246 8.03 -6.80 4.59
CA ARG A 246 9.37 -6.23 4.86
C ARG A 246 9.86 -6.55 6.28
N LEU A 247 9.04 -7.28 7.07
CA LEU A 247 9.38 -7.78 8.39
C LEU A 247 8.71 -9.14 8.61
N ASP A 248 9.48 -10.13 9.02
CA ASP A 248 8.92 -11.41 9.45
C ASP A 248 8.09 -11.20 10.73
N PRO A 249 6.82 -11.65 10.79
CA PRO A 249 6.02 -11.57 12.00
C PRO A 249 6.72 -12.11 13.25
N ALA A 250 7.49 -13.18 13.12
CA ALA A 250 8.23 -13.79 14.22
C ALA A 250 9.38 -12.92 14.75
N ARG A 251 9.81 -11.94 13.99
CA ARG A 251 10.86 -10.96 14.35
C ARG A 251 10.30 -9.61 14.77
N SER A 252 8.97 -9.43 14.72
CA SER A 252 8.31 -8.21 15.17
C SER A 252 8.02 -8.25 16.67
N GLY A 253 7.84 -7.06 17.26
CA GLY A 253 7.32 -6.89 18.62
C GLY A 253 5.79 -6.93 18.69
N LEU A 254 5.11 -7.35 17.62
CA LEU A 254 3.65 -7.44 17.58
C LEU A 254 3.15 -8.62 18.41
N ALA A 255 2.09 -8.39 19.18
CA ALA A 255 1.40 -9.45 19.91
C ALA A 255 0.08 -9.79 19.20
N ALA A 256 -0.20 -11.10 19.10
CA ALA A 256 -1.44 -11.62 18.56
C ALA A 256 -2.17 -12.42 19.66
N SER A 257 -3.48 -12.22 19.79
CA SER A 257 -4.30 -12.92 20.77
C SER A 257 -5.62 -13.40 20.18
N GLY A 258 -6.30 -14.30 20.91
CA GLY A 258 -7.56 -14.91 20.47
C GLY A 258 -7.38 -16.01 19.43
N PRO A 259 -8.48 -16.67 19.02
CA PRO A 259 -8.43 -17.89 18.20
C PRO A 259 -7.84 -17.67 16.80
N HIS A 260 -7.97 -16.48 16.22
CA HIS A 260 -7.54 -16.17 14.85
C HIS A 260 -6.38 -15.16 14.79
N GLY A 261 -5.95 -14.58 15.92
CA GLY A 261 -4.93 -13.53 15.94
C GLY A 261 -3.60 -13.93 15.31
N ALA A 262 -3.10 -15.13 15.63
CA ALA A 262 -1.84 -15.62 15.08
C ALA A 262 -1.92 -15.87 13.56
N ALA A 263 -3.03 -16.41 13.06
CA ALA A 263 -3.25 -16.59 11.63
C ALA A 263 -3.34 -15.23 10.92
N ALA A 264 -4.08 -14.29 11.51
CA ALA A 264 -4.21 -12.92 10.99
C ALA A 264 -2.85 -12.22 10.88
N LEU A 265 -2.02 -12.28 11.92
CA LEU A 265 -0.68 -11.68 11.91
C LEU A 265 0.23 -12.31 10.85
N ARG A 266 0.13 -13.60 10.62
CA ARG A 266 0.91 -14.31 9.60
C ARG A 266 0.47 -13.98 8.18
N LEU A 267 -0.82 -13.73 7.98
CA LEU A 267 -1.43 -13.60 6.66
C LEU A 267 -1.70 -12.17 6.23
N VAL A 268 -1.61 -11.19 7.15
CA VAL A 268 -1.87 -9.79 6.84
C VAL A 268 -0.95 -9.29 5.72
N ARG A 269 -1.53 -8.56 4.75
CA ARG A 269 -0.79 -7.96 3.63
C ARG A 269 -1.51 -6.74 3.07
N THR A 270 -0.76 -5.87 2.40
CA THR A 270 -1.26 -4.63 1.79
C THR A 270 -1.65 -4.80 0.32
N TYR A 271 -1.41 -5.96 -0.27
CA TYR A 271 -1.68 -6.24 -1.68
C TYR A 271 -2.32 -7.62 -1.85
N ALA A 272 -3.01 -7.82 -2.98
CA ALA A 272 -3.52 -9.12 -3.39
C ALA A 272 -2.37 -9.95 -4.01
N ALA A 273 -2.18 -11.15 -3.52
CA ALA A 273 -1.20 -12.11 -4.04
C ALA A 273 -1.84 -13.05 -5.04
#